data_c84bae870411d84f886b1aadfd0a800e
#
_entry.id   c84bae870411d84f886b1aadfd0a800e
#
_cell.length_a   1.000
_cell.length_b   1.000
_cell.length_c   1.000
_cell.angle_alpha   90.00
_cell.angle_beta   90.00
_cell.angle_gamma   90.00
#
_symmetry.space_group_name_H-M   'P 1'
#
loop_
_entity.id
_entity.type
_entity.pdbx_description
1 polymer ?
#
loop_
_entity_poly.entity_id
_entity_poly.type
_entity_poly.pdbx_seq_one_letter_code
_entity_poly.pdbx_strand_id
1 'polypeptide(L)'
;STISSITTNADVTITANGTGDIVLGAVTVADNTITTNQSNDDIHIAASGTGAVKLDGASIFLTGSIPTSDPNVAGKLWRNGNDLKISTG
;
A
#
# COMPACT_ATOMS: atom_id res chain seq x y z
N SER A 1 -20.39 -15.48 1.24
CA SER A 1 -21.13 -14.56 2.14
C SER A 1 -20.80 -13.12 1.81
N THR A 2 -21.76 -12.24 2.04
CA THR A 2 -21.62 -10.81 1.75
C THR A 2 -22.05 -10.01 2.97
N ILE A 3 -21.28 -8.97 3.29
CA ILE A 3 -21.66 -7.97 4.28
C ILE A 3 -22.02 -6.70 3.51
N SER A 4 -23.27 -6.24 3.64
CA SER A 4 -23.72 -5.06 2.91
C SER A 4 -24.66 -4.22 3.77
N SER A 5 -24.75 -2.92 3.45
CA SER A 5 -25.78 -2.05 4.04
C SER A 5 -27.15 -2.44 3.52
N ILE A 6 -28.16 -2.42 4.39
CA ILE A 6 -29.56 -2.66 4.03
C ILE A 6 -30.29 -1.36 3.65
N THR A 7 -29.66 -0.23 3.88
CA THR A 7 -30.22 1.08 3.50
C THR A 7 -29.59 1.53 2.20
N THR A 8 -30.43 1.91 1.22
CA THR A 8 -29.95 2.35 -0.08
C THR A 8 -29.03 3.58 0.05
N ASN A 9 -27.88 3.53 -0.61
CA ASN A 9 -26.86 4.58 -0.62
C ASN A 9 -26.26 4.90 0.75
N ALA A 10 -26.38 4.00 1.72
CA ALA A 10 -25.69 4.13 3.01
C ALA A 10 -24.33 3.41 2.98
N ASP A 11 -23.40 3.94 3.75
CA ASP A 11 -22.08 3.33 3.91
C ASP A 11 -22.15 2.12 4.83
N VAL A 12 -21.20 1.19 4.66
CA VAL A 12 -20.89 0.17 5.65
C VAL A 12 -19.65 0.63 6.40
N THR A 13 -19.82 0.92 7.68
CA THR A 13 -18.71 1.40 8.52
C THR A 13 -18.20 0.28 9.39
N ILE A 14 -16.90 0.00 9.33
CA ILE A 14 -16.22 -0.95 10.20
C ILE A 14 -15.24 -0.17 11.05
N THR A 15 -15.44 -0.17 12.38
CA THR A 15 -14.62 0.61 13.29
C THR A 15 -14.17 -0.27 14.44
N ALA A 16 -12.87 -0.33 14.70
CA ALA A 16 -12.35 -1.00 15.87
C ALA A 16 -12.63 -0.17 17.13
N ASN A 17 -12.75 -0.85 18.28
CA ASN A 17 -13.00 -0.19 19.55
C ASN A 17 -11.67 0.28 20.19
N GLY A 18 -11.65 1.53 20.66
CA GLY A 18 -10.49 2.11 21.34
C GLY A 18 -9.28 2.17 20.42
N THR A 19 -8.18 1.56 20.85
CA THR A 19 -6.92 1.52 20.08
C THR A 19 -6.80 0.27 19.20
N GLY A 20 -7.88 -0.50 19.05
CA GLY A 20 -7.86 -1.69 18.20
C GLY A 20 -7.76 -1.37 16.72
N ASP A 21 -7.44 -2.39 15.93
CA ASP A 21 -7.26 -2.30 14.49
C ASP A 21 -8.30 -3.15 13.75
N ILE A 22 -8.46 -2.87 12.45
CA ILE A 22 -9.21 -3.75 11.56
C ILE A 22 -8.24 -4.71 10.90
N VAL A 23 -8.43 -6.00 11.12
CA VAL A 23 -7.56 -7.05 10.57
C VAL A 23 -8.31 -7.79 9.47
N LEU A 24 -7.71 -7.81 8.27
CA LEU A 24 -8.25 -8.46 7.08
C LEU A 24 -7.25 -9.52 6.62
N GLY A 25 -7.29 -10.72 7.24
CA GLY A 25 -6.32 -11.76 6.95
C GLY A 25 -4.88 -11.30 7.25
N ALA A 26 -4.03 -11.20 6.22
CA ALA A 26 -2.63 -10.81 6.36
C ALA A 26 -2.40 -9.28 6.39
N VAL A 27 -3.47 -8.48 6.25
CA VAL A 27 -3.39 -7.02 6.16
C VAL A 27 -4.11 -6.40 7.33
N THR A 28 -3.52 -5.37 7.94
CA THR A 28 -4.13 -4.61 9.03
C THR A 28 -4.29 -3.16 8.60
N VAL A 29 -5.45 -2.57 8.90
CA VAL A 29 -5.69 -1.14 8.80
C VAL A 29 -5.70 -0.57 10.21
N ALA A 30 -4.68 0.22 10.54
CA ALA A 30 -4.51 0.84 11.85
C ALA A 30 -4.55 2.35 11.66
N ASP A 31 -5.59 3.01 12.14
CA ASP A 31 -5.85 4.43 11.89
C ASP A 31 -5.81 4.72 10.39
N ASN A 32 -4.79 5.45 9.92
CA ASN A 32 -4.62 5.81 8.51
C ASN A 32 -3.52 4.99 7.82
N THR A 33 -3.11 3.87 8.41
CA THR A 33 -1.97 3.09 7.93
C THR A 33 -2.41 1.69 7.53
N ILE A 34 -1.92 1.20 6.39
CA ILE A 34 -2.15 -0.16 5.90
C ILE A 34 -0.83 -0.91 6.00
N THR A 35 -0.81 -2.00 6.77
CA THR A 35 0.40 -2.80 7.00
C THR A 35 0.13 -4.28 6.79
N THR A 36 1.19 -5.06 6.60
CA THR A 36 1.11 -6.51 6.66
C THR A 36 1.30 -6.98 8.10
N ASN A 37 0.70 -8.13 8.45
CA ASN A 37 0.73 -8.66 9.81
C ASN A 37 2.00 -9.45 10.11
N GLN A 38 2.72 -9.87 9.08
CA GLN A 38 3.91 -10.69 9.23
C GLN A 38 5.15 -9.94 8.78
N SER A 39 6.25 -10.19 9.48
CA SER A 39 7.53 -9.59 9.16
C SER A 39 8.00 -10.02 7.77
N ASN A 40 8.51 -9.06 7.00
CA ASN A 40 9.07 -9.28 5.66
C ASN A 40 8.03 -9.66 4.58
N ASP A 41 6.74 -9.53 4.87
CA ASP A 41 5.72 -9.66 3.84
C ASP A 41 5.61 -8.38 3.02
N ASP A 42 5.33 -8.55 1.74
CA ASP A 42 5.08 -7.43 0.83
C ASP A 42 3.63 -6.99 0.88
N ILE A 43 3.38 -5.71 0.63
CA ILE A 43 2.05 -5.22 0.26
C ILE A 43 2.01 -5.17 -1.26
N HIS A 44 1.11 -5.95 -1.85
CA HIS A 44 0.95 -6.02 -3.30
C HIS A 44 -0.32 -5.27 -3.70
N ILE A 45 -0.13 -4.17 -4.42
CA ILE A 45 -1.23 -3.34 -4.94
C ILE A 45 -1.19 -3.46 -6.45
N ALA A 46 -2.24 -4.01 -7.04
CA ALA A 46 -2.31 -4.25 -8.48
C ALA A 46 -3.68 -3.89 -9.02
N ALA A 47 -3.70 -3.16 -10.13
CA ALA A 47 -4.93 -2.95 -10.88
C ALA A 47 -5.20 -4.15 -11.77
N SER A 48 -6.47 -4.34 -12.14
CA SER A 48 -6.87 -5.44 -13.02
C SER A 48 -6.78 -5.03 -14.47
N GLY A 49 -6.36 -5.95 -15.34
CA GLY A 49 -6.29 -5.73 -16.79
C GLY A 49 -5.36 -4.57 -17.15
N THR A 50 -5.87 -3.59 -17.88
CA THR A 50 -5.11 -2.42 -18.29
C THR A 50 -5.28 -1.22 -17.35
N GLY A 51 -5.88 -1.43 -16.17
CA GLY A 51 -6.03 -0.39 -15.17
C GLY A 51 -4.68 0.07 -14.63
N ALA A 52 -4.70 1.18 -13.90
CA ALA A 52 -3.50 1.77 -13.30
C ALA A 52 -3.66 1.90 -11.79
N VAL A 53 -2.55 1.87 -11.07
CA VAL A 53 -2.50 2.30 -9.68
C VAL A 53 -2.18 3.79 -9.67
N LYS A 54 -3.08 4.60 -9.12
CA LYS A 54 -2.93 6.05 -9.07
C LYS A 54 -2.70 6.50 -7.63
N LEU A 55 -1.64 7.26 -7.41
CA LEU A 55 -1.34 7.89 -6.13
C LEU A 55 -1.62 9.37 -6.29
N ASP A 56 -2.73 9.84 -5.73
CA ASP A 56 -3.25 11.19 -5.95
C ASP A 56 -3.27 11.98 -4.66
N GLY A 57 -2.11 12.34 -4.18
CA GLY A 57 -1.93 13.22 -3.04
C GLY A 57 -1.23 14.50 -3.43
N ALA A 58 -1.22 15.49 -2.55
CA ALA A 58 -0.46 16.73 -2.76
C ALA A 58 1.03 16.46 -2.82
N SER A 59 1.49 15.43 -2.10
CA SER A 59 2.89 15.01 -2.10
C SER A 59 2.96 13.49 -1.96
N ILE A 60 3.96 12.89 -2.57
CA ILE A 60 4.23 11.44 -2.45
C ILE A 60 5.61 11.27 -1.86
N PHE A 61 5.69 10.59 -0.71
CA PHE A 61 6.93 10.33 -0.01
C PHE A 61 7.31 8.85 -0.13
N LEU A 62 8.56 8.60 -0.49
CA LEU A 62 9.15 7.27 -0.40
C LEU A 62 10.06 7.29 0.84
N THR A 63 9.54 6.81 1.98
CA THR A 63 10.18 7.00 3.29
C THR A 63 11.01 5.81 3.74
N GLY A 64 10.99 4.72 2.98
CA GLY A 64 11.82 3.56 3.27
C GLY A 64 13.28 3.77 2.88
N SER A 65 14.10 2.76 3.13
CA SER A 65 15.51 2.78 2.74
C SER A 65 15.64 2.49 1.25
N ILE A 66 15.59 3.55 0.43
CA ILE A 66 15.75 3.42 -1.01
C ILE A 66 17.24 3.25 -1.33
N PRO A 67 17.61 2.23 -2.11
CA PRO A 67 19.02 2.03 -2.48
C PRO A 67 19.63 3.27 -3.13
N THR A 68 20.90 3.55 -2.84
CA THR A 68 21.64 4.68 -3.42
C THR A 68 22.59 4.25 -4.53
N SER A 69 22.56 2.99 -4.88
CA SER A 69 23.26 2.42 -6.03
C SER A 69 22.33 1.43 -6.72
N ASP A 70 22.62 1.11 -7.97
CA ASP A 70 21.78 0.17 -8.74
C ASP A 70 21.71 -1.18 -8.01
N PRO A 71 20.52 -1.63 -7.59
CA PRO A 71 20.37 -2.91 -6.89
C PRO A 71 20.47 -4.13 -7.81
N ASN A 72 20.56 -3.93 -9.13
CA ASN A 72 20.62 -5.01 -10.12
C ASN A 72 19.42 -5.95 -10.06
N VAL A 73 18.25 -5.39 -9.75
CA VAL A 73 16.97 -6.11 -9.72
C VAL A 73 16.00 -5.35 -10.63
N ALA A 74 15.63 -5.96 -11.74
CA ALA A 74 14.78 -5.32 -12.75
C ALA A 74 13.47 -4.80 -12.11
N GLY A 75 13.14 -3.54 -12.36
CA GLY A 75 11.93 -2.89 -11.86
C GLY A 75 12.06 -2.28 -10.46
N LYS A 76 13.17 -2.51 -9.76
CA LYS A 76 13.33 -1.95 -8.42
C LYS A 76 13.77 -0.49 -8.50
N LEU A 77 13.14 0.35 -7.67
CA LEU A 77 13.47 1.77 -7.58
C LEU A 77 14.76 1.98 -6.78
N TRP A 78 15.59 2.89 -7.23
CA TRP A 78 16.78 3.35 -6.52
C TRP A 78 17.01 4.82 -6.81
N ARG A 79 17.92 5.45 -6.11
CA ARG A 79 18.21 6.86 -6.36
C ARG A 79 19.70 7.09 -6.60
N ASN A 80 19.99 7.94 -7.57
CA ASN A 80 21.33 8.45 -7.82
C ASN A 80 21.32 9.94 -7.44
N GLY A 81 21.80 10.25 -6.23
CA GLY A 81 21.66 11.60 -5.70
C GLY A 81 20.18 11.97 -5.54
N ASN A 82 19.73 12.97 -6.27
CA ASN A 82 18.35 13.45 -6.26
C ASN A 82 17.50 12.84 -7.37
N ASP A 83 18.06 11.96 -8.19
CA ASP A 83 17.34 11.35 -9.31
C ASP A 83 16.77 10.02 -8.91
N LEU A 84 15.46 9.83 -9.15
CA LEU A 84 14.81 8.54 -8.99
C LEU A 84 15.05 7.71 -10.24
N LYS A 85 15.50 6.48 -10.05
CA LYS A 85 15.87 5.55 -11.12
C LYS A 85 15.08 4.24 -10.99
N ILE A 86 14.98 3.52 -12.10
CA ILE A 86 14.44 2.16 -12.14
C ILE A 86 15.55 1.26 -12.63
N SER A 87 15.87 0.22 -11.82
CA SER A 87 16.87 -0.76 -12.22
C SER A 87 16.38 -1.59 -13.40
N THR A 88 17.27 -1.86 -14.33
CA THR A 88 17.01 -2.77 -15.45
C THR A 88 17.58 -4.17 -15.24
N GLY A 89 18.15 -4.41 -14.08
CA GLY A 89 18.74 -5.69 -13.72
C GLY A 89 20.23 -5.68 -13.64
#